data_2e7119fbbc2e167561fdee260aba6fd8
#
_entry.id   2e7119fbbc2e167561fdee260aba6fd8
#
_cell.length_a   1.000
_cell.length_b   1.000
_cell.length_c   1.000
_cell.angle_alpha   90.00
_cell.angle_beta   90.00
_cell.angle_gamma   90.00
#
_symmetry.space_group_name_H-M   'P 1'
#
loop_
_entity.id
_entity.type
_entity.pdbx_description
1 polymer ?
#
loop_
_entity_poly.entity_id
_entity_poly.type
_entity_poly.pdbx_seq_one_letter_code
_entity_poly.pdbx_strand_id
1 'polypeptide(L)'
;MDSNSVSRRKFIGVAGGVAAGAAIAGPASAATKKPAAKKKPAAKKPAAVNKPGTGVVNYWNHFTGAAERAGFESVTAGFKKASPNIDLKVETIQNPDWMTKYITAVQAKSGPDALMVTAARLADMARIGGLVDITTRAKAWGDFTDTPATVNAALALNGSQWGLPVFAFIDWGYYRSDFFAAKGIKKAPTTLEEFRLAAIELTDPSKKVYGFGMRGGAGGGGFITKLMHAFNGPIYDAKTRKSTLELDAAVDALRFWVRLGTKDKCIPPTAAGDGYAQQMGAFKAGGTAMILHHTGSYVEITTPLKAEIEVKTFEFPKGPKAGMASVSPLGNGLFKGTSNPDAGFEWISYWGSKKAQVDFLQATGYWPTATGAANDPFIKNTAGFRTAESVLKTGWTAYTFPGVENWEINTILPNVQKALNESITPEQAARNIWTELRDITDTK
;
A
#
# COMPACT_ATOMS: atom_id res chain seq x y z
N MET A 1 22.67 49.50 -22.70
CA MET A 1 23.59 49.94 -21.65
C MET A 1 23.72 48.75 -20.75
N ASP A 2 24.67 47.97 -21.11
CA ASP A 2 25.91 47.56 -20.44
C ASP A 2 25.64 46.63 -19.26
N SER A 3 25.94 45.41 -19.38
CA SER A 3 27.13 44.57 -19.63
C SER A 3 27.86 44.21 -18.33
N ASN A 4 28.07 42.94 -18.13
CA ASN A 4 29.31 42.21 -17.82
C ASN A 4 29.02 41.05 -16.84
N SER A 5 29.14 39.81 -17.18
CA SER A 5 30.19 38.93 -17.72
C SER A 5 31.29 38.57 -16.71
N VAL A 6 31.69 37.28 -16.81
CA VAL A 6 33.01 36.69 -16.48
C VAL A 6 33.08 36.07 -15.05
N SER A 7 33.53 34.84 -14.80
CA SER A 7 34.58 34.04 -15.47
C SER A 7 34.62 32.59 -14.92
N ARG A 8 34.89 31.70 -15.85
CA ARG A 8 35.38 30.32 -15.61
C ARG A 8 36.82 30.34 -15.14
N ARG A 9 37.25 29.45 -14.25
CA ARG A 9 38.64 28.99 -14.18
C ARG A 9 38.73 27.47 -14.13
N LYS A 10 39.28 26.95 -15.22
CA LYS A 10 39.93 25.63 -15.34
C LYS A 10 41.27 25.67 -14.63
N PHE A 11 41.72 24.56 -14.06
CA PHE A 11 43.15 24.28 -13.91
C PHE A 11 43.44 22.88 -14.46
N ILE A 12 44.39 22.88 -15.39
CA ILE A 12 44.98 21.75 -16.11
C ILE A 12 46.30 21.41 -15.44
N GLY A 13 46.59 20.12 -15.42
CA GLY A 13 47.73 19.45 -14.83
C GLY A 13 49.12 19.79 -15.40
N VAL A 14 50.13 19.11 -14.92
CA VAL A 14 51.36 18.75 -15.63
C VAL A 14 51.95 17.49 -15.03
N ALA A 15 52.41 16.62 -15.94
CA ALA A 15 53.15 15.39 -15.72
C ALA A 15 54.67 15.66 -15.95
N GLY A 16 55.45 14.70 -15.56
CA GLY A 16 56.89 14.60 -15.93
C GLY A 16 57.74 14.29 -14.71
N GLY A 17 58.67 13.37 -14.70
CA GLY A 17 59.31 12.50 -15.66
C GLY A 17 60.66 12.07 -15.11
N VAL A 18 60.95 10.82 -15.22
CA VAL A 18 62.19 10.12 -15.60
C VAL A 18 63.56 10.47 -14.94
N ALA A 19 64.27 9.50 -14.40
CA ALA A 19 65.51 8.85 -14.87
C ALA A 19 66.34 8.31 -13.69
N ALA A 20 66.62 7.04 -13.66
CA ALA A 20 67.80 6.30 -14.13
C ALA A 20 69.05 6.37 -13.26
N GLY A 21 69.43 5.27 -12.73
CA GLY A 21 70.73 4.67 -12.96
C GLY A 21 71.69 4.58 -11.76
N ALA A 22 72.06 3.42 -11.39
CA ALA A 22 73.41 2.88 -11.34
C ALA A 22 73.54 1.73 -10.32
N ALA A 23 74.02 0.62 -10.84
CA ALA A 23 74.41 -0.57 -10.08
C ALA A 23 75.79 -0.43 -9.48
N ILE A 24 76.08 -0.95 -8.30
CA ILE A 24 77.37 -1.44 -7.85
C ILE A 24 77.23 -2.71 -7.05
N ALA A 25 78.12 -3.68 -7.34
CA ALA A 25 78.10 -5.07 -6.88
C ALA A 25 78.64 -5.28 -5.45
N GLY A 26 78.16 -6.33 -4.81
CA GLY A 26 78.34 -7.21 -3.74
C GLY A 26 79.55 -7.06 -2.77
N PRO A 27 79.65 -7.86 -1.69
CA PRO A 27 79.63 -9.34 -1.73
C PRO A 27 78.88 -10.04 -0.58
N ALA A 28 78.54 -11.25 -0.85
CA ALA A 28 78.44 -12.50 -0.12
C ALA A 28 78.10 -12.59 1.39
N SER A 29 77.03 -13.37 1.63
CA SER A 29 76.90 -14.46 2.60
C SER A 29 76.76 -14.17 4.09
N ALA A 30 75.55 -14.35 4.56
CA ALA A 30 75.25 -15.10 5.78
C ALA A 30 73.83 -15.65 5.74
N ALA A 31 73.66 -16.96 5.77
CA ALA A 31 72.38 -17.66 5.83
C ALA A 31 71.76 -17.47 7.21
N THR A 32 70.74 -16.62 7.32
CA THR A 32 69.88 -16.55 8.51
C THR A 32 68.59 -17.30 8.25
N LYS A 33 68.36 -18.35 9.06
CA LYS A 33 67.10 -19.13 9.09
C LYS A 33 65.93 -18.19 9.26
N LYS A 34 64.99 -18.18 8.30
CA LYS A 34 63.68 -17.51 8.41
C LYS A 34 62.89 -18.11 9.58
N PRO A 35 62.35 -17.28 10.49
CA PRO A 35 61.39 -17.75 11.47
C PRO A 35 60.15 -18.24 10.77
N ALA A 36 59.60 -19.41 11.21
CA ALA A 36 58.33 -19.93 10.69
C ALA A 36 57.20 -18.92 10.89
N ALA A 37 56.55 -18.54 9.79
CA ALA A 37 55.39 -17.67 9.81
C ALA A 37 54.29 -18.32 10.65
N LYS A 38 53.96 -17.73 11.78
CA LYS A 38 52.73 -18.07 12.56
C LYS A 38 51.54 -17.89 11.64
N LYS A 39 50.83 -19.00 11.29
CA LYS A 39 49.55 -18.94 10.59
C LYS A 39 48.63 -18.02 11.38
N LYS A 40 48.20 -16.87 10.79
CA LYS A 40 47.09 -16.07 11.29
C LYS A 40 45.89 -16.99 11.49
N PRO A 41 45.15 -16.92 12.61
CA PRO A 41 43.88 -17.62 12.76
C PRO A 41 42.98 -17.22 11.61
N ALA A 42 42.38 -18.20 10.93
CA ALA A 42 41.38 -17.94 9.92
C ALA A 42 40.25 -17.07 10.53
N ALA A 43 39.99 -15.92 9.97
CA ALA A 43 38.89 -15.08 10.39
C ALA A 43 37.60 -15.94 10.34
N LYS A 44 36.93 -16.12 11.46
CA LYS A 44 35.63 -16.78 11.51
C LYS A 44 34.72 -16.04 10.53
N LYS A 45 34.16 -16.73 9.53
CA LYS A 45 33.11 -16.21 8.68
C LYS A 45 32.03 -15.58 9.59
N PRO A 46 31.57 -14.34 9.32
CA PRO A 46 30.49 -13.77 10.10
C PRO A 46 29.31 -14.76 10.11
N ALA A 47 28.71 -14.98 11.28
CA ALA A 47 27.51 -15.80 11.36
C ALA A 47 26.44 -15.25 10.43
N ALA A 48 25.74 -16.13 9.70
CA ALA A 48 24.64 -15.71 8.83
C ALA A 48 23.61 -14.91 9.65
N VAL A 49 23.23 -13.73 9.14
CA VAL A 49 22.27 -12.84 9.80
C VAL A 49 20.90 -13.50 9.89
N ASN A 50 20.49 -14.19 8.81
CA ASN A 50 19.25 -14.96 8.75
C ASN A 50 19.57 -16.44 8.95
N LYS A 51 18.96 -17.04 9.97
CA LYS A 51 19.11 -18.47 10.26
C LYS A 51 17.81 -19.19 9.95
N PRO A 52 17.86 -20.48 9.57
CA PRO A 52 16.66 -21.30 9.45
C PRO A 52 15.90 -21.31 10.78
N GLY A 53 14.59 -21.10 10.68
CA GLY A 53 13.69 -21.13 11.82
C GLY A 53 13.14 -22.52 12.10
N THR A 54 12.64 -22.73 13.31
CA THR A 54 11.90 -23.94 13.70
C THR A 54 10.83 -23.61 14.72
N GLY A 55 9.85 -24.51 14.88
CA GLY A 55 8.82 -24.38 15.91
C GLY A 55 7.57 -23.66 15.44
N VAL A 56 6.85 -23.01 16.36
CA VAL A 56 5.57 -22.36 16.06
C VAL A 56 5.78 -20.89 15.73
N VAL A 57 5.08 -20.41 14.70
CA VAL A 57 4.95 -18.99 14.36
C VAL A 57 3.48 -18.60 14.46
N ASN A 58 3.15 -17.71 15.38
CA ASN A 58 1.84 -17.09 15.48
C ASN A 58 1.79 -15.88 14.56
N TYR A 59 0.82 -15.84 13.64
CA TYR A 59 0.74 -14.80 12.62
C TYR A 59 -0.64 -14.15 12.59
N TRP A 60 -0.67 -12.81 12.53
CA TRP A 60 -1.90 -12.04 12.41
C TRP A 60 -2.07 -11.45 11.01
N ASN A 61 -3.25 -11.66 10.44
CA ASN A 61 -3.69 -11.05 9.17
C ASN A 61 -5.11 -10.46 9.30
N HIS A 62 -5.61 -9.84 8.22
CA HIS A 62 -6.98 -9.33 8.14
C HIS A 62 -7.77 -9.87 6.94
N PHE A 63 -7.42 -11.05 6.43
CA PHE A 63 -8.06 -11.64 5.26
C PHE A 63 -9.44 -12.20 5.60
N THR A 64 -10.49 -11.44 5.33
CA THR A 64 -11.88 -11.81 5.64
C THR A 64 -12.69 -12.22 4.41
N GLY A 65 -12.26 -11.81 3.20
CA GLY A 65 -12.85 -12.20 1.94
C GLY A 65 -12.58 -13.67 1.57
N ALA A 66 -13.47 -14.31 0.83
CA ALA A 66 -13.31 -15.71 0.43
C ALA A 66 -12.07 -15.91 -0.47
N ALA A 67 -11.87 -15.00 -1.44
CA ALA A 67 -10.72 -15.04 -2.34
C ALA A 67 -9.40 -14.81 -1.57
N GLU A 68 -9.40 -13.90 -0.58
CA GLU A 68 -8.24 -13.64 0.28
C GLU A 68 -7.86 -14.88 1.09
N ARG A 69 -8.85 -15.56 1.69
CA ARG A 69 -8.60 -16.81 2.43
C ARG A 69 -8.04 -17.90 1.54
N ALA A 70 -8.62 -18.12 0.36
CA ALA A 70 -8.13 -19.13 -0.59
C ALA A 70 -6.70 -18.83 -1.07
N GLY A 71 -6.39 -17.56 -1.38
CA GLY A 71 -5.04 -17.14 -1.74
C GLY A 71 -4.05 -17.33 -0.61
N PHE A 72 -4.47 -17.01 0.62
CA PHE A 72 -3.65 -17.20 1.80
C PHE A 72 -3.38 -18.68 2.11
N GLU A 73 -4.37 -19.55 1.93
CA GLU A 73 -4.21 -21.01 2.04
C GLU A 73 -3.18 -21.53 1.02
N SER A 74 -3.17 -21.02 -0.21
CA SER A 74 -2.16 -21.35 -1.21
C SER A 74 -0.75 -20.96 -0.76
N VAL A 75 -0.58 -19.73 -0.25
CA VAL A 75 0.69 -19.24 0.27
C VAL A 75 1.17 -20.08 1.45
N THR A 76 0.29 -20.38 2.41
CA THR A 76 0.65 -21.18 3.60
C THR A 76 0.99 -22.63 3.26
N ALA A 77 0.27 -23.22 2.30
CA ALA A 77 0.58 -24.56 1.80
C ALA A 77 1.97 -24.61 1.10
N GLY A 78 2.29 -23.55 0.36
CA GLY A 78 3.63 -23.40 -0.23
C GLY A 78 4.71 -23.23 0.83
N PHE A 79 4.45 -22.42 1.86
CA PHE A 79 5.37 -22.22 2.98
C PHE A 79 5.64 -23.52 3.74
N LYS A 80 4.62 -24.30 4.05
CA LYS A 80 4.78 -25.60 4.72
C LYS A 80 5.69 -26.57 3.97
N LYS A 81 5.66 -26.52 2.63
CA LYS A 81 6.58 -27.32 1.81
C LYS A 81 8.01 -26.79 1.82
N ALA A 82 8.17 -25.46 1.84
CA ALA A 82 9.48 -24.81 1.85
C ALA A 82 10.17 -24.89 3.23
N SER A 83 9.37 -24.78 4.31
CA SER A 83 9.85 -24.71 5.71
C SER A 83 9.08 -25.72 6.59
N PRO A 84 9.27 -27.04 6.40
CA PRO A 84 8.47 -28.07 7.06
C PRO A 84 8.64 -28.11 8.58
N ASN A 85 9.72 -27.50 9.12
CA ASN A 85 10.02 -27.42 10.54
C ASN A 85 9.32 -26.25 11.26
N ILE A 86 8.53 -25.45 10.55
CA ILE A 86 7.76 -24.33 11.10
C ILE A 86 6.27 -24.67 11.02
N ASP A 87 5.58 -24.58 12.17
CA ASP A 87 4.13 -24.69 12.26
C ASP A 87 3.52 -23.29 12.36
N LEU A 88 2.80 -22.87 11.31
CA LEU A 88 2.18 -21.56 11.25
C LEU A 88 0.79 -21.58 11.88
N LYS A 89 0.59 -20.81 12.96
CA LYS A 89 -0.70 -20.56 13.61
C LYS A 89 -1.22 -19.19 13.20
N VAL A 90 -2.39 -19.16 12.62
CA VAL A 90 -2.94 -17.95 12.02
C VAL A 90 -4.14 -17.45 12.79
N GLU A 91 -4.16 -16.16 13.06
CA GLU A 91 -5.33 -15.45 13.56
C GLU A 91 -5.73 -14.35 12.59
N THR A 92 -6.99 -14.36 12.16
CA THR A 92 -7.58 -13.31 11.32
C THR A 92 -8.30 -12.30 12.18
N ILE A 93 -7.90 -11.03 12.08
CA ILE A 93 -8.44 -9.91 12.85
C ILE A 93 -9.21 -9.00 11.92
N GLN A 94 -10.44 -8.65 12.29
CA GLN A 94 -11.23 -7.68 11.53
C GLN A 94 -10.51 -6.33 11.46
N ASN A 95 -10.60 -5.69 10.30
CA ASN A 95 -9.87 -4.44 10.06
C ASN A 95 -10.16 -3.32 11.10
N PRO A 96 -11.40 -3.11 11.55
CA PRO A 96 -11.70 -2.11 12.59
C PRO A 96 -11.05 -2.40 13.95
N ASP A 97 -10.83 -3.67 14.28
CA ASP A 97 -10.32 -4.10 15.59
C ASP A 97 -8.80 -4.18 15.64
N TRP A 98 -8.13 -4.02 14.48
CA TRP A 98 -6.70 -4.27 14.32
C TRP A 98 -5.84 -3.48 15.30
N MET A 99 -5.99 -2.15 15.31
CA MET A 99 -5.14 -1.28 16.13
C MET A 99 -5.42 -1.46 17.62
N THR A 100 -6.68 -1.66 18.02
CA THR A 100 -7.04 -1.95 19.42
C THR A 100 -6.34 -3.22 19.91
N LYS A 101 -6.41 -4.29 19.12
CA LYS A 101 -5.75 -5.55 19.46
C LYS A 101 -4.23 -5.42 19.48
N TYR A 102 -3.65 -4.72 18.50
CA TYR A 102 -2.21 -4.45 18.46
C TYR A 102 -1.73 -3.69 19.71
N ILE A 103 -2.41 -2.62 20.10
CA ILE A 103 -2.08 -1.83 21.28
C ILE A 103 -2.14 -2.69 22.55
N THR A 104 -3.21 -3.49 22.69
CA THR A 104 -3.37 -4.42 23.82
C THR A 104 -2.21 -5.42 23.89
N ALA A 105 -1.81 -6.01 22.76
CA ALA A 105 -0.70 -6.95 22.69
C ALA A 105 0.64 -6.30 23.10
N VAL A 106 0.88 -5.07 22.66
CA VAL A 106 2.11 -4.33 23.02
C VAL A 106 2.14 -4.04 24.52
N GLN A 107 1.02 -3.59 25.09
CA GLN A 107 0.91 -3.32 26.54
C GLN A 107 1.10 -4.60 27.37
N ALA A 108 0.52 -5.71 26.93
CA ALA A 108 0.65 -7.01 27.57
C ALA A 108 2.03 -7.66 27.34
N LYS A 109 2.85 -7.11 26.42
CA LYS A 109 4.11 -7.73 25.94
C LYS A 109 3.89 -9.17 25.44
N SER A 110 2.70 -9.43 24.92
CA SER A 110 2.26 -10.75 24.44
C SER A 110 1.43 -10.54 23.18
N GLY A 111 1.90 -11.11 22.07
CA GLY A 111 1.26 -10.96 20.76
C GLY A 111 1.75 -12.03 19.78
N PRO A 112 1.57 -11.82 18.48
CA PRO A 112 2.02 -12.76 17.46
C PRO A 112 3.56 -12.74 17.34
N ASP A 113 4.13 -13.64 16.54
CA ASP A 113 5.53 -13.57 16.12
C ASP A 113 5.69 -12.65 14.91
N ALA A 114 4.74 -12.72 13.99
CA ALA A 114 4.69 -11.90 12.79
C ALA A 114 3.28 -11.36 12.55
N LEU A 115 3.16 -10.24 11.85
CA LEU A 115 1.88 -9.59 11.60
C LEU A 115 1.91 -8.75 10.32
N MET A 116 0.73 -8.54 9.74
CA MET A 116 0.58 -7.60 8.63
C MET A 116 0.84 -6.16 9.07
N VAL A 117 1.51 -5.42 8.20
CA VAL A 117 1.80 -4.00 8.36
C VAL A 117 1.32 -3.26 7.11
N THR A 118 0.40 -2.33 7.28
CA THR A 118 0.01 -1.42 6.21
C THR A 118 0.83 -0.14 6.27
N ALA A 119 1.09 0.48 5.14
CA ALA A 119 1.78 1.77 5.11
C ALA A 119 1.06 2.82 5.98
N ALA A 120 -0.27 2.85 5.98
CA ALA A 120 -1.07 3.78 6.78
C ALA A 120 -0.89 3.61 8.31
N ARG A 121 -0.69 2.37 8.78
CA ARG A 121 -0.52 2.06 10.22
C ARG A 121 0.93 2.10 10.68
N LEU A 122 1.89 2.05 9.75
CA LEU A 122 3.30 1.88 10.08
C LEU A 122 3.79 2.90 11.10
N ALA A 123 3.49 4.17 10.90
CA ALA A 123 3.96 5.24 11.77
C ALA A 123 3.45 5.07 13.21
N ASP A 124 2.17 4.73 13.37
CA ASP A 124 1.58 4.49 14.70
C ASP A 124 2.09 3.20 15.33
N MET A 125 2.17 2.10 14.56
CA MET A 125 2.69 0.82 15.05
C MET A 125 4.16 0.93 15.52
N ALA A 126 5.00 1.64 14.75
CA ALA A 126 6.39 1.88 15.12
C ALA A 126 6.51 2.79 16.36
N ARG A 127 5.70 3.88 16.44
CA ARG A 127 5.66 4.80 17.59
C ARG A 127 5.22 4.12 18.88
N ILE A 128 4.24 3.23 18.80
CA ILE A 128 3.78 2.40 19.93
C ILE A 128 4.86 1.41 20.37
N GLY A 129 5.82 1.08 19.49
CA GLY A 129 7.01 0.30 19.81
C GLY A 129 6.80 -1.21 19.80
N GLY A 130 5.77 -1.70 19.11
CA GLY A 130 5.46 -3.13 18.98
C GLY A 130 6.07 -3.82 17.74
N LEU A 131 6.84 -3.10 16.91
CA LEU A 131 7.54 -3.69 15.76
C LEU A 131 9.03 -3.87 16.03
N VAL A 132 9.63 -4.83 15.33
CA VAL A 132 11.09 -5.06 15.28
C VAL A 132 11.66 -4.33 14.08
N ASP A 133 12.78 -3.61 14.27
CA ASP A 133 13.59 -3.14 13.14
C ASP A 133 14.24 -4.36 12.46
N ILE A 134 13.79 -4.63 11.23
CA ILE A 134 14.29 -5.75 10.42
C ILE A 134 15.32 -5.33 9.38
N THR A 135 15.86 -4.11 9.43
CA THR A 135 16.76 -3.54 8.40
C THR A 135 17.92 -4.47 8.05
N THR A 136 18.60 -4.99 9.08
CA THR A 136 19.76 -5.87 8.87
C THR A 136 19.34 -7.21 8.24
N ARG A 137 18.24 -7.78 8.71
CA ARG A 137 17.67 -9.03 8.17
C ARG A 137 17.19 -8.87 6.74
N ALA A 138 16.47 -7.79 6.46
CA ALA A 138 15.97 -7.46 5.14
C ALA A 138 17.09 -7.30 4.11
N LYS A 139 18.13 -6.53 4.42
CA LYS A 139 19.30 -6.35 3.54
C LYS A 139 20.11 -7.63 3.31
N ALA A 140 20.05 -8.57 4.25
CA ALA A 140 20.71 -9.87 4.10
C ALA A 140 19.84 -10.92 3.41
N TRP A 141 18.57 -10.62 3.14
CA TRP A 141 17.67 -11.46 2.37
C TRP A 141 17.86 -11.23 0.87
N GLY A 142 18.10 -12.31 0.11
CA GLY A 142 18.47 -12.22 -1.31
C GLY A 142 17.46 -11.50 -2.19
N ASP A 143 16.15 -11.69 -1.94
CA ASP A 143 15.09 -11.13 -2.76
C ASP A 143 14.69 -9.69 -2.35
N PHE A 144 15.36 -9.08 -1.35
CA PHE A 144 15.01 -7.74 -0.90
C PHE A 144 15.14 -6.69 -2.01
N THR A 145 16.10 -6.84 -2.90
CA THR A 145 16.32 -5.95 -4.04
C THR A 145 15.39 -6.23 -5.22
N ASP A 146 14.66 -7.34 -5.20
CA ASP A 146 13.64 -7.65 -6.20
C ASP A 146 12.37 -6.79 -6.04
N THR A 147 12.19 -6.17 -4.88
CA THR A 147 11.15 -5.16 -4.65
C THR A 147 11.70 -3.77 -4.95
N PRO A 148 11.01 -2.92 -5.75
CA PRO A 148 11.45 -1.56 -6.01
C PRO A 148 11.71 -0.77 -4.73
N ALA A 149 12.77 0.03 -4.71
CA ALA A 149 13.19 0.80 -3.52
C ALA A 149 12.07 1.72 -2.98
N THR A 150 11.26 2.30 -3.86
CA THR A 150 10.10 3.14 -3.49
C THR A 150 9.01 2.34 -2.76
N VAL A 151 8.83 1.08 -3.12
CA VAL A 151 7.87 0.18 -2.47
C VAL A 151 8.40 -0.28 -1.10
N ASN A 152 9.69 -0.63 -1.01
CA ASN A 152 10.34 -0.92 0.27
C ASN A 152 10.26 0.28 1.23
N ALA A 153 10.46 1.50 0.70
CA ALA A 153 10.39 2.74 1.48
C ALA A 153 9.00 3.00 2.10
N ALA A 154 7.92 2.47 1.51
CA ALA A 154 6.57 2.59 2.08
C ALA A 154 6.40 1.83 3.41
N LEU A 155 7.25 0.83 3.67
CA LEU A 155 7.29 0.10 4.95
C LEU A 155 8.60 0.37 5.74
N ALA A 156 9.23 1.51 5.46
CA ALA A 156 10.37 2.04 6.20
C ALA A 156 10.02 3.37 6.86
N LEU A 157 10.60 3.63 8.01
CA LEU A 157 10.41 4.88 8.76
C LEU A 157 11.70 5.23 9.51
N ASN A 158 12.14 6.49 9.41
CA ASN A 158 13.33 7.00 10.07
C ASN A 158 14.61 6.18 9.79
N GLY A 159 14.76 5.66 8.55
CA GLY A 159 15.92 4.88 8.13
C GLY A 159 15.87 3.40 8.50
N SER A 160 14.86 2.95 9.24
CA SER A 160 14.63 1.55 9.61
C SER A 160 13.55 0.91 8.74
N GLN A 161 13.76 -0.36 8.36
CA GLN A 161 12.78 -1.21 7.68
C GLN A 161 11.95 -1.96 8.72
N TRP A 162 10.62 -1.81 8.69
CA TRP A 162 9.71 -2.39 9.67
C TRP A 162 8.87 -3.53 9.11
N GLY A 163 8.80 -3.66 7.79
CA GLY A 163 8.09 -4.74 7.14
C GLY A 163 8.65 -5.05 5.76
N LEU A 164 8.41 -6.26 5.26
CA LEU A 164 8.69 -6.67 3.89
C LEU A 164 7.40 -6.53 3.07
N PRO A 165 7.39 -5.76 1.98
CA PRO A 165 6.22 -5.64 1.10
C PRO A 165 5.85 -6.97 0.47
N VAL A 166 4.55 -7.26 0.35
CA VAL A 166 4.04 -8.50 -0.26
C VAL A 166 3.05 -8.24 -1.38
N PHE A 167 2.26 -7.19 -1.30
CA PHE A 167 1.37 -6.74 -2.36
C PHE A 167 1.03 -5.25 -2.20
N ALA A 168 0.42 -4.67 -3.21
CA ALA A 168 -0.09 -3.31 -3.17
C ALA A 168 -1.57 -3.26 -3.52
N PHE A 169 -2.31 -2.43 -2.83
CA PHE A 169 -3.59 -1.94 -3.32
C PHE A 169 -3.31 -0.90 -4.39
N ILE A 170 -3.84 -1.12 -5.58
CA ILE A 170 -3.87 -0.14 -6.64
C ILE A 170 -5.32 0.24 -6.87
N ASP A 171 -5.63 1.50 -6.65
CA ASP A 171 -6.99 2.00 -6.77
C ASP A 171 -7.45 1.99 -8.22
N TRP A 172 -8.63 1.46 -8.44
CA TRP A 172 -9.36 1.52 -9.69
C TRP A 172 -10.86 1.43 -9.47
N GLY A 173 -11.67 1.84 -10.46
CA GLY A 173 -13.09 1.61 -10.44
C GLY A 173 -13.47 0.34 -11.18
N TYR A 174 -14.61 -0.23 -10.82
CA TYR A 174 -15.26 -1.31 -11.55
C TYR A 174 -16.59 -0.81 -12.10
N TYR A 175 -16.96 -1.26 -13.30
CA TYR A 175 -18.27 -1.01 -13.85
C TYR A 175 -18.83 -2.22 -14.59
N ARG A 176 -20.16 -2.31 -14.59
CA ARG A 176 -20.95 -3.28 -15.31
C ARG A 176 -21.13 -2.81 -16.75
N SER A 177 -20.50 -3.50 -17.71
CA SER A 177 -20.56 -3.12 -19.13
C SER A 177 -21.98 -3.25 -19.71
N ASP A 178 -22.78 -4.19 -19.21
CA ASP A 178 -24.19 -4.37 -19.57
C ASP A 178 -25.06 -3.13 -19.25
N PHE A 179 -24.88 -2.52 -18.08
CA PHE A 179 -25.58 -1.28 -17.72
C PHE A 179 -25.15 -0.09 -18.58
N PHE A 180 -23.84 0.02 -18.84
CA PHE A 180 -23.31 1.06 -19.73
C PHE A 180 -23.88 0.92 -21.15
N ALA A 181 -23.89 -0.30 -21.69
CA ALA A 181 -24.43 -0.59 -23.01
C ALA A 181 -25.93 -0.29 -23.09
N ALA A 182 -26.73 -0.67 -22.07
CA ALA A 182 -28.17 -0.40 -22.01
C ALA A 182 -28.51 1.11 -22.04
N LYS A 183 -27.59 1.97 -21.58
CA LYS A 183 -27.71 3.43 -21.60
C LYS A 183 -26.94 4.10 -22.74
N GLY A 184 -26.33 3.33 -23.63
CA GLY A 184 -25.52 3.85 -24.73
C GLY A 184 -24.23 4.58 -24.30
N ILE A 185 -23.77 4.38 -23.07
CA ILE A 185 -22.53 4.96 -22.55
C ILE A 185 -21.35 4.17 -23.11
N LYS A 186 -20.56 4.79 -23.99
CA LYS A 186 -19.48 4.11 -24.72
C LYS A 186 -18.14 4.10 -24.00
N LYS A 187 -17.93 4.99 -23.03
CA LYS A 187 -16.65 5.17 -22.34
C LYS A 187 -16.85 5.26 -20.84
N ALA A 188 -15.92 4.70 -20.08
CA ALA A 188 -15.84 4.92 -18.64
C ALA A 188 -15.48 6.38 -18.33
N PRO A 189 -15.96 6.92 -17.19
CA PRO A 189 -15.67 8.31 -16.79
C PRO A 189 -14.18 8.48 -16.45
N THR A 190 -13.64 9.64 -16.82
CA THR A 190 -12.24 10.02 -16.56
C THR A 190 -12.12 11.17 -15.57
N THR A 191 -13.17 11.97 -15.41
CA THR A 191 -13.27 13.07 -14.46
C THR A 191 -14.38 12.84 -13.44
N LEU A 192 -14.28 13.52 -12.29
CA LEU A 192 -15.33 13.44 -11.26
C LEU A 192 -16.71 13.89 -11.79
N GLU A 193 -16.76 14.88 -12.68
CA GLU A 193 -18.02 15.32 -13.24
C GLU A 193 -18.59 14.28 -14.23
N GLU A 194 -17.76 13.68 -15.10
CA GLU A 194 -18.20 12.58 -15.96
C GLU A 194 -18.67 11.39 -15.13
N PHE A 195 -17.99 11.09 -14.01
CA PHE A 195 -18.40 10.04 -13.09
C PHE A 195 -19.77 10.31 -12.47
N ARG A 196 -20.02 11.55 -12.02
CA ARG A 196 -21.31 11.98 -11.48
C ARG A 196 -22.43 11.86 -12.51
N LEU A 197 -22.18 12.35 -13.72
CA LEU A 197 -23.18 12.31 -14.80
C LEU A 197 -23.49 10.86 -15.20
N ALA A 198 -22.48 10.00 -15.32
CA ALA A 198 -22.68 8.59 -15.58
C ALA A 198 -23.47 7.91 -14.44
N ALA A 199 -23.17 8.24 -13.18
CA ALA A 199 -23.89 7.69 -12.04
C ALA A 199 -25.39 8.09 -12.05
N ILE A 200 -25.72 9.33 -12.41
CA ILE A 200 -27.10 9.78 -12.57
C ILE A 200 -27.79 9.00 -13.69
N GLU A 201 -27.17 8.94 -14.90
CA GLU A 201 -27.75 8.28 -16.08
C GLU A 201 -27.99 6.77 -15.85
N LEU A 202 -27.09 6.11 -15.10
CA LEU A 202 -27.18 4.69 -14.79
C LEU A 202 -28.18 4.37 -13.66
N THR A 203 -28.74 5.38 -13.01
CA THR A 203 -29.67 5.19 -11.90
C THR A 203 -31.08 4.94 -12.42
N ASP A 204 -31.72 3.89 -11.92
CA ASP A 204 -33.13 3.56 -12.15
C ASP A 204 -33.76 3.08 -10.80
N PRO A 205 -34.30 4.00 -10.00
CA PRO A 205 -34.86 3.65 -8.69
C PRO A 205 -36.05 2.68 -8.78
N SER A 206 -36.78 2.65 -9.90
CA SER A 206 -37.90 1.74 -10.11
C SER A 206 -37.45 0.28 -10.16
N LYS A 207 -36.21 0.04 -10.61
CA LYS A 207 -35.54 -1.27 -10.61
C LYS A 207 -34.62 -1.48 -9.43
N LYS A 208 -34.54 -0.53 -8.49
CA LYS A 208 -33.58 -0.51 -7.38
C LYS A 208 -32.12 -0.58 -7.85
N VAL A 209 -31.82 0.03 -9.00
CA VAL A 209 -30.48 0.15 -9.56
C VAL A 209 -29.96 1.56 -9.32
N TYR A 210 -28.75 1.67 -8.79
CA TYR A 210 -28.07 2.94 -8.55
C TYR A 210 -26.77 3.00 -9.36
N GLY A 211 -26.45 4.18 -9.89
CA GLY A 211 -25.26 4.32 -10.72
C GLY A 211 -23.95 4.13 -9.96
N PHE A 212 -23.93 4.47 -8.67
CA PHE A 212 -22.73 4.32 -7.83
C PHE A 212 -22.98 3.63 -6.51
N GLY A 213 -22.29 2.53 -6.28
CA GLY A 213 -22.21 1.83 -5.00
C GLY A 213 -21.20 2.52 -4.07
N MET A 214 -21.65 3.56 -3.36
CA MET A 214 -20.81 4.28 -2.41
C MET A 214 -20.53 3.43 -1.17
N ARG A 215 -19.28 3.44 -0.69
CA ARG A 215 -18.89 2.89 0.59
C ARG A 215 -18.85 4.01 1.64
N GLY A 216 -19.96 4.25 2.30
CA GLY A 216 -20.09 5.27 3.35
C GLY A 216 -19.98 4.70 4.77
N GLY A 217 -19.87 3.36 4.92
CA GLY A 217 -19.60 2.66 6.17
C GLY A 217 -18.12 2.37 6.37
N ALA A 218 -17.80 1.35 7.17
CA ALA A 218 -16.43 0.99 7.54
C ALA A 218 -15.47 0.93 6.33
N GLY A 219 -14.37 1.68 6.39
CA GLY A 219 -13.38 1.85 5.33
C GLY A 219 -13.73 2.92 4.29
N GLY A 220 -14.85 3.63 4.44
CA GLY A 220 -15.26 4.72 3.54
C GLY A 220 -14.42 5.99 3.67
N GLY A 221 -13.82 6.23 4.85
CA GLY A 221 -13.01 7.43 5.11
C GLY A 221 -11.86 7.62 4.13
N GLY A 222 -11.17 6.53 3.76
CA GLY A 222 -10.07 6.58 2.81
C GLY A 222 -10.44 7.08 1.41
N PHE A 223 -11.69 6.91 0.97
CA PHE A 223 -12.15 7.50 -0.31
C PHE A 223 -12.26 9.02 -0.23
N ILE A 224 -12.60 9.54 0.95
CA ILE A 224 -12.68 10.99 1.18
C ILE A 224 -11.29 11.61 1.23
N THR A 225 -10.32 10.95 1.85
CA THR A 225 -8.90 11.36 1.81
C THR A 225 -8.42 11.49 0.36
N LYS A 226 -8.73 10.50 -0.48
CA LYS A 226 -8.41 10.51 -1.92
C LYS A 226 -9.16 11.60 -2.69
N LEU A 227 -10.40 11.83 -2.34
CA LEU A 227 -11.21 12.89 -2.94
C LEU A 227 -10.66 14.27 -2.58
N MET A 228 -10.31 14.51 -1.30
CA MET A 228 -9.65 15.75 -0.88
C MET A 228 -8.32 15.96 -1.62
N HIS A 229 -7.54 14.88 -1.82
CA HIS A 229 -6.35 14.96 -2.68
C HIS A 229 -6.69 15.38 -4.11
N ALA A 230 -7.76 14.88 -4.68
CA ALA A 230 -8.17 15.22 -6.04
C ALA A 230 -8.60 16.70 -6.19
N PHE A 231 -9.14 17.32 -5.15
CA PHE A 231 -9.53 18.73 -5.12
C PHE A 231 -8.42 19.68 -4.71
N ASN A 232 -7.49 19.23 -3.84
CA ASN A 232 -6.43 20.07 -3.27
C ASN A 232 -5.07 19.90 -3.96
N GLY A 233 -4.77 18.70 -4.48
CA GLY A 233 -3.42 18.19 -4.62
C GLY A 233 -2.99 17.49 -3.31
N PRO A 234 -1.69 17.37 -3.02
CA PRO A 234 -1.21 16.82 -1.76
C PRO A 234 -1.86 17.52 -0.56
N ILE A 235 -2.31 16.74 0.44
CA ILE A 235 -2.94 17.26 1.68
C ILE A 235 -2.00 17.24 2.89
N TYR A 236 -0.79 16.69 2.72
CA TYR A 236 0.24 16.59 3.74
C TYR A 236 1.63 16.67 3.10
N ASP A 237 2.50 17.46 3.69
CA ASP A 237 3.92 17.54 3.33
C ASP A 237 4.75 16.73 4.34
N ALA A 238 5.32 15.62 3.87
CA ALA A 238 6.14 14.73 4.70
C ALA A 238 7.47 15.36 5.17
N LYS A 239 7.97 16.42 4.50
CA LYS A 239 9.21 17.11 4.90
C LYS A 239 8.97 18.05 6.07
N THR A 240 7.95 18.86 5.97
CA THR A 240 7.55 19.81 7.03
C THR A 240 6.68 19.16 8.09
N ARG A 241 6.11 17.99 7.79
CA ARG A 241 5.17 17.23 8.63
C ARG A 241 3.89 18.01 8.93
N LYS A 242 3.45 18.86 8.01
CA LYS A 242 2.29 19.72 8.15
C LYS A 242 1.20 19.40 7.14
N SER A 243 -0.04 19.70 7.52
CA SER A 243 -1.16 19.73 6.59
C SER A 243 -0.96 20.80 5.53
N THR A 244 -1.29 20.45 4.29
CA THR A 244 -1.36 21.35 3.15
C THR A 244 -2.78 21.40 2.58
N LEU A 245 -3.76 20.80 3.29
CA LEU A 245 -5.15 20.83 2.89
C LEU A 245 -5.76 22.22 3.11
N GLU A 246 -6.24 22.82 2.02
CA GLU A 246 -7.00 24.06 2.06
C GLU A 246 -8.46 23.77 2.42
N LEU A 247 -9.06 24.66 3.26
CA LEU A 247 -10.44 24.47 3.71
C LEU A 247 -11.44 24.48 2.55
N ASP A 248 -11.27 25.38 1.59
CA ASP A 248 -12.17 25.49 0.45
C ASP A 248 -12.13 24.23 -0.43
N ALA A 249 -10.94 23.62 -0.62
CA ALA A 249 -10.80 22.36 -1.33
C ALA A 249 -11.49 21.20 -0.58
N ALA A 250 -11.40 21.16 0.75
CA ALA A 250 -12.13 20.19 1.56
C ALA A 250 -13.65 20.38 1.45
N VAL A 251 -14.13 21.63 1.47
CA VAL A 251 -15.55 21.96 1.29
C VAL A 251 -16.05 21.49 -0.08
N ASP A 252 -15.33 21.78 -1.14
CA ASP A 252 -15.73 21.40 -2.50
C ASP A 252 -15.73 19.89 -2.70
N ALA A 253 -14.76 19.18 -2.10
CA ALA A 253 -14.71 17.73 -2.09
C ALA A 253 -15.95 17.13 -1.37
N LEU A 254 -16.29 17.65 -0.20
CA LEU A 254 -17.45 17.16 0.57
C LEU A 254 -18.78 17.52 -0.11
N ARG A 255 -18.90 18.71 -0.69
CA ARG A 255 -20.08 19.10 -1.51
C ARG A 255 -20.28 18.12 -2.67
N PHE A 256 -19.21 17.80 -3.39
CA PHE A 256 -19.26 16.83 -4.48
C PHE A 256 -19.75 15.46 -4.01
N TRP A 257 -19.15 14.93 -2.95
CA TRP A 257 -19.47 13.58 -2.47
C TRP A 257 -20.87 13.45 -1.91
N VAL A 258 -21.27 14.40 -1.06
CA VAL A 258 -22.58 14.40 -0.39
C VAL A 258 -23.71 14.62 -1.38
N ARG A 259 -23.53 15.46 -2.40
CA ARG A 259 -24.57 15.69 -3.42
C ARG A 259 -24.97 14.42 -4.19
N LEU A 260 -24.06 13.43 -4.35
CA LEU A 260 -24.39 12.17 -5.02
C LEU A 260 -25.56 11.45 -4.33
N GLY A 261 -25.69 11.59 -3.02
CA GLY A 261 -26.80 11.05 -2.22
C GLY A 261 -27.95 12.02 -2.04
N THR A 262 -27.66 13.27 -1.67
CA THR A 262 -28.68 14.23 -1.24
C THR A 262 -29.42 14.91 -2.40
N LYS A 263 -28.72 15.26 -3.47
CA LYS A 263 -29.28 15.95 -4.65
C LYS A 263 -29.45 15.03 -5.85
N ASP A 264 -28.38 14.36 -6.24
CA ASP A 264 -28.35 13.55 -7.47
C ASP A 264 -29.05 12.19 -7.29
N LYS A 265 -29.22 11.71 -6.04
CA LYS A 265 -29.92 10.46 -5.70
C LYS A 265 -29.40 9.24 -6.47
N CYS A 266 -28.10 9.21 -6.79
CA CYS A 266 -27.47 8.18 -7.63
C CYS A 266 -26.72 7.11 -6.85
N ILE A 267 -26.87 7.09 -5.51
CA ILE A 267 -26.35 6.07 -4.61
C ILE A 267 -27.48 5.37 -3.85
N PRO A 268 -27.29 4.13 -3.38
CA PRO A 268 -28.30 3.45 -2.55
C PRO A 268 -28.68 4.27 -1.31
N PRO A 269 -29.94 4.23 -0.84
CA PRO A 269 -30.35 4.90 0.41
C PRO A 269 -29.57 4.44 1.64
N THR A 270 -29.03 3.22 1.61
CA THR A 270 -28.23 2.60 2.69
C THR A 270 -26.76 3.06 2.67
N ALA A 271 -26.33 3.75 1.61
CA ALA A 271 -24.92 4.01 1.32
C ALA A 271 -24.12 4.62 2.47
N ALA A 272 -24.74 5.44 3.33
CA ALA A 272 -24.06 6.02 4.49
C ALA A 272 -23.55 4.96 5.49
N GLY A 273 -24.21 3.79 5.55
CA GLY A 273 -23.84 2.67 6.42
C GLY A 273 -23.15 1.51 5.71
N ASP A 274 -23.13 1.51 4.36
CA ASP A 274 -22.62 0.40 3.58
C ASP A 274 -21.09 0.27 3.71
N GLY A 275 -20.65 -0.85 4.27
CA GLY A 275 -19.25 -1.26 4.32
C GLY A 275 -18.86 -2.08 3.09
N TYR A 276 -17.73 -2.79 3.21
CA TYR A 276 -17.19 -3.62 2.13
C TYR A 276 -18.18 -4.67 1.62
N ALA A 277 -18.74 -5.47 2.52
CA ALA A 277 -19.63 -6.59 2.16
C ALA A 277 -20.90 -6.12 1.43
N GLN A 278 -21.50 -5.02 1.89
CA GLN A 278 -22.69 -4.43 1.29
C GLN A 278 -22.40 -3.87 -0.10
N GLN A 279 -21.30 -3.11 -0.25
CA GLN A 279 -20.86 -2.58 -1.54
C GLN A 279 -20.62 -3.69 -2.57
N MET A 280 -19.85 -4.72 -2.20
CA MET A 280 -19.55 -5.87 -3.06
C MET A 280 -20.82 -6.67 -3.40
N GLY A 281 -21.66 -6.91 -2.41
CA GLY A 281 -22.94 -7.62 -2.60
C GLY A 281 -23.87 -6.90 -3.56
N ALA A 282 -24.06 -5.60 -3.38
CA ALA A 282 -24.91 -4.78 -4.24
C ALA A 282 -24.40 -4.74 -5.69
N PHE A 283 -23.08 -4.59 -5.89
CA PHE A 283 -22.49 -4.57 -7.22
C PHE A 283 -22.65 -5.92 -7.94
N LYS A 284 -22.31 -7.03 -7.28
CA LYS A 284 -22.46 -8.38 -7.84
C LYS A 284 -23.93 -8.72 -8.16
N ALA A 285 -24.85 -8.29 -7.32
CA ALA A 285 -26.29 -8.51 -7.54
C ALA A 285 -26.92 -7.58 -8.60
N GLY A 286 -26.17 -6.59 -9.14
CA GLY A 286 -26.70 -5.62 -10.09
C GLY A 286 -27.50 -4.48 -9.47
N GLY A 287 -27.41 -4.28 -8.15
CA GLY A 287 -28.00 -3.13 -7.46
C GLY A 287 -27.20 -1.82 -7.69
N THR A 288 -25.94 -1.94 -8.13
CA THR A 288 -25.12 -0.76 -8.47
C THR A 288 -24.33 -0.99 -9.76
N ALA A 289 -24.17 0.06 -10.57
CA ALA A 289 -23.53 -0.01 -11.89
C ALA A 289 -22.02 0.24 -11.84
N MET A 290 -21.56 1.06 -10.92
CA MET A 290 -20.14 1.40 -10.70
C MET A 290 -19.80 1.29 -9.21
N ILE A 291 -18.55 0.93 -8.91
CA ILE A 291 -17.94 1.07 -7.57
C ILE A 291 -16.50 1.57 -7.72
N LEU A 292 -16.02 2.27 -6.69
CA LEU A 292 -14.61 2.59 -6.51
C LEU A 292 -14.01 1.61 -5.51
N HIS A 293 -12.91 0.98 -5.87
CA HIS A 293 -12.20 0.03 -5.00
C HIS A 293 -10.73 -0.13 -5.43
N HIS A 294 -10.15 -1.32 -5.34
CA HIS A 294 -8.77 -1.61 -5.71
C HIS A 294 -8.64 -2.99 -6.38
N THR A 295 -7.45 -3.30 -6.89
CA THR A 295 -7.15 -4.55 -7.61
C THR A 295 -7.52 -5.82 -6.86
N GLY A 296 -7.37 -5.85 -5.53
CA GLY A 296 -7.58 -7.04 -4.70
C GLY A 296 -9.03 -7.56 -4.62
N SER A 297 -10.00 -6.83 -5.18
CA SER A 297 -11.38 -7.31 -5.29
C SER A 297 -11.70 -7.90 -6.66
N TYR A 298 -10.72 -7.97 -7.57
CA TYR A 298 -10.97 -8.36 -8.96
C TYR A 298 -11.57 -9.77 -9.05
N VAL A 299 -10.91 -10.76 -8.47
CA VAL A 299 -11.37 -12.15 -8.53
C VAL A 299 -12.67 -12.34 -7.76
N GLU A 300 -12.83 -11.72 -6.59
CA GLU A 300 -14.09 -11.78 -5.82
C GLU A 300 -15.29 -11.22 -6.59
N ILE A 301 -15.08 -10.17 -7.38
CA ILE A 301 -16.13 -9.56 -8.17
C ILE A 301 -16.44 -10.35 -9.43
N THR A 302 -15.40 -10.79 -10.16
CA THR A 302 -15.58 -11.37 -11.49
C THR A 302 -15.95 -12.84 -11.50
N THR A 303 -15.43 -13.63 -10.55
CA THR A 303 -15.66 -15.08 -10.51
C THR A 303 -17.13 -15.50 -10.35
N PRO A 304 -17.95 -14.87 -9.48
CA PRO A 304 -19.33 -15.31 -9.27
C PRO A 304 -20.29 -14.79 -10.35
N LEU A 305 -19.85 -13.91 -11.24
CA LEU A 305 -20.72 -13.33 -12.25
C LEU A 305 -20.85 -14.28 -13.45
N LYS A 306 -22.02 -14.26 -14.07
CA LYS A 306 -22.27 -15.05 -15.28
C LYS A 306 -21.37 -14.55 -16.41
N ALA A 307 -21.05 -15.44 -17.34
CA ALA A 307 -20.12 -15.17 -18.44
C ALA A 307 -20.57 -13.99 -19.34
N GLU A 308 -21.88 -13.77 -19.45
CA GLU A 308 -22.45 -12.66 -20.21
C GLU A 308 -22.35 -11.28 -19.50
N ILE A 309 -21.99 -11.27 -18.21
CA ILE A 309 -21.82 -10.05 -17.44
C ILE A 309 -20.34 -9.68 -17.42
N GLU A 310 -19.94 -8.81 -18.33
CA GLU A 310 -18.56 -8.33 -18.36
C GLU A 310 -18.37 -7.16 -17.39
N VAL A 311 -17.48 -7.36 -16.41
CA VAL A 311 -17.00 -6.27 -15.54
C VAL A 311 -15.73 -5.70 -16.12
N LYS A 312 -15.74 -4.40 -16.32
CA LYS A 312 -14.58 -3.63 -16.76
C LYS A 312 -14.04 -2.75 -15.65
N THR A 313 -12.81 -2.31 -15.82
CA THR A 313 -12.12 -1.41 -14.87
C THR A 313 -11.87 -0.05 -15.50
N PHE A 314 -11.73 0.97 -14.65
CA PHE A 314 -11.35 2.33 -15.06
C PHE A 314 -10.49 2.98 -13.98
N GLU A 315 -9.63 3.92 -14.36
CA GLU A 315 -8.89 4.73 -13.40
C GLU A 315 -9.86 5.52 -12.52
N PHE A 316 -9.54 5.70 -11.25
CA PHE A 316 -10.31 6.64 -10.45
C PHE A 316 -10.37 8.00 -11.12
N PRO A 317 -11.56 8.64 -11.11
CA PRO A 317 -11.74 9.91 -11.82
C PRO A 317 -10.77 10.99 -11.34
N LYS A 318 -10.34 11.85 -12.24
CA LYS A 318 -9.51 13.02 -11.92
C LYS A 318 -10.36 14.14 -11.37
N GLY A 319 -9.88 14.76 -10.31
CA GLY A 319 -10.45 15.99 -9.79
C GLY A 319 -9.84 17.24 -10.42
N PRO A 320 -10.20 18.43 -9.91
CA PRO A 320 -9.71 19.70 -10.44
C PRO A 320 -8.20 19.91 -10.35
N LYS A 321 -7.53 19.30 -9.37
CA LYS A 321 -6.11 19.51 -9.08
C LYS A 321 -5.26 18.25 -9.30
N ALA A 322 -5.80 17.06 -9.02
CA ALA A 322 -5.02 15.81 -9.10
C ALA A 322 -5.90 14.60 -9.45
N GLY A 323 -5.26 13.48 -9.74
CA GLY A 323 -5.91 12.18 -9.82
C GLY A 323 -6.29 11.66 -8.44
N MET A 324 -7.42 10.94 -8.36
CA MET A 324 -7.90 10.36 -7.10
C MET A 324 -7.19 9.03 -6.76
N ALA A 325 -6.62 8.33 -7.73
CA ALA A 325 -6.06 7.00 -7.55
C ALA A 325 -4.75 6.98 -6.75
N SER A 326 -4.66 6.10 -5.79
CA SER A 326 -3.44 5.88 -5.00
C SER A 326 -2.91 4.45 -5.11
N VAL A 327 -1.63 4.29 -4.76
CA VAL A 327 -0.94 3.01 -4.59
C VAL A 327 -0.56 2.87 -3.12
N SER A 328 -0.98 1.79 -2.48
CA SER A 328 -0.72 1.54 -1.06
C SER A 328 -0.12 0.16 -0.84
N PRO A 329 1.21 0.06 -0.65
CA PRO A 329 1.86 -1.20 -0.32
C PRO A 329 1.47 -1.72 1.06
N LEU A 330 1.35 -3.04 1.15
CA LEU A 330 1.24 -3.79 2.39
C LEU A 330 2.37 -4.80 2.50
N GLY A 331 2.68 -5.17 3.72
CA GLY A 331 3.67 -6.18 3.99
C GLY A 331 3.51 -6.86 5.34
N ASN A 332 4.55 -7.56 5.75
CA ASN A 332 4.60 -8.25 7.02
C ASN A 332 5.83 -7.81 7.80
N GLY A 333 5.65 -7.60 9.09
CA GLY A 333 6.70 -7.30 10.06
C GLY A 333 6.77 -8.30 11.18
N LEU A 334 7.77 -8.15 12.05
CA LEU A 334 7.92 -8.93 13.26
C LEU A 334 7.42 -8.15 14.46
N PHE A 335 6.73 -8.83 15.37
CA PHE A 335 6.33 -8.25 16.65
C PHE A 335 7.48 -8.26 17.64
N LYS A 336 7.66 -7.16 18.38
CA LYS A 336 8.81 -6.96 19.29
C LYS A 336 8.86 -7.96 20.44
N GLY A 337 7.73 -8.53 20.84
CA GLY A 337 7.63 -9.56 21.87
C GLY A 337 7.82 -10.98 21.36
N THR A 338 8.19 -11.19 20.09
CA THR A 338 8.36 -12.54 19.54
C THR A 338 9.45 -13.32 20.26
N SER A 339 9.15 -14.55 20.63
CA SER A 339 10.12 -15.52 21.13
C SER A 339 10.81 -16.30 20.01
N ASN A 340 10.32 -16.18 18.76
CA ASN A 340 10.80 -16.94 17.61
C ASN A 340 11.12 -16.06 16.38
N PRO A 341 12.04 -15.08 16.51
CA PRO A 341 12.29 -14.10 15.46
C PRO A 341 12.90 -14.70 14.18
N ASP A 342 13.60 -15.82 14.25
CA ASP A 342 14.20 -16.47 13.07
C ASP A 342 13.10 -17.14 12.22
N ALA A 343 12.22 -17.93 12.83
CA ALA A 343 11.08 -18.53 12.13
C ALA A 343 10.06 -17.49 11.66
N GLY A 344 9.81 -16.44 12.45
CA GLY A 344 8.97 -15.31 12.05
C GLY A 344 9.52 -14.59 10.83
N PHE A 345 10.85 -14.37 10.77
CA PHE A 345 11.49 -13.75 9.62
C PHE A 345 11.45 -14.66 8.38
N GLU A 346 11.65 -15.97 8.56
CA GLU A 346 11.53 -16.96 7.48
C GLU A 346 10.12 -16.94 6.87
N TRP A 347 9.07 -16.86 7.70
CA TRP A 347 7.70 -16.70 7.24
C TRP A 347 7.49 -15.41 6.40
N ILE A 348 7.87 -14.23 6.95
CA ILE A 348 7.63 -12.98 6.25
C ILE A 348 8.47 -12.83 4.98
N SER A 349 9.68 -13.39 4.94
CA SER A 349 10.53 -13.41 3.76
C SER A 349 10.03 -14.38 2.69
N TYR A 350 9.50 -15.56 3.08
CA TYR A 350 8.85 -16.46 2.15
C TYR A 350 7.68 -15.76 1.43
N TRP A 351 6.82 -15.07 2.20
CA TRP A 351 5.71 -14.34 1.58
C TRP A 351 6.18 -13.16 0.72
N GLY A 352 7.27 -12.51 1.09
CA GLY A 352 7.92 -11.50 0.26
C GLY A 352 8.47 -12.03 -1.07
N SER A 353 8.65 -13.36 -1.21
CA SER A 353 9.18 -13.96 -2.42
C SER A 353 8.23 -13.82 -3.61
N LYS A 354 8.80 -13.74 -4.82
CA LYS A 354 8.03 -13.69 -6.07
C LYS A 354 7.00 -14.82 -6.18
N LYS A 355 7.39 -16.05 -5.79
CA LYS A 355 6.49 -17.22 -5.89
C LYS A 355 5.23 -17.04 -5.04
N ALA A 356 5.39 -16.71 -3.76
CA ALA A 356 4.26 -16.56 -2.85
C ALA A 356 3.33 -15.42 -3.28
N GLN A 357 3.91 -14.33 -3.78
CA GLN A 357 3.13 -13.19 -4.30
C GLN A 357 2.32 -13.55 -5.55
N VAL A 358 2.88 -14.38 -6.45
CA VAL A 358 2.15 -14.87 -7.64
C VAL A 358 1.02 -15.82 -7.23
N ASP A 359 1.26 -16.74 -6.29
CA ASP A 359 0.22 -17.63 -5.77
C ASP A 359 -0.96 -16.83 -5.19
N PHE A 360 -0.68 -15.74 -4.47
CA PHE A 360 -1.72 -14.87 -3.91
C PHE A 360 -2.43 -14.00 -4.96
N LEU A 361 -1.67 -13.46 -5.93
CA LEU A 361 -2.21 -12.69 -7.05
C LEU A 361 -3.27 -13.47 -7.82
N GLN A 362 -2.97 -14.72 -8.20
CA GLN A 362 -3.86 -15.54 -9.03
C GLN A 362 -5.19 -15.84 -8.34
N ALA A 363 -5.19 -15.94 -7.00
CA ALA A 363 -6.41 -16.17 -6.23
C ALA A 363 -7.22 -14.90 -5.96
N THR A 364 -6.58 -13.73 -5.94
CA THR A 364 -7.20 -12.50 -5.41
C THR A 364 -7.26 -11.36 -6.42
N GLY A 365 -6.21 -11.22 -7.24
CA GLY A 365 -5.98 -10.04 -8.07
C GLY A 365 -5.15 -8.95 -7.39
N TYR A 366 -4.66 -9.16 -6.16
CA TYR A 366 -3.76 -8.20 -5.49
C TYR A 366 -2.48 -8.01 -6.30
N TRP A 367 -2.05 -6.76 -6.48
CA TRP A 367 -0.86 -6.47 -7.27
C TRP A 367 0.41 -6.87 -6.51
N PRO A 368 1.27 -7.72 -7.11
CA PRO A 368 2.51 -8.14 -6.47
C PRO A 368 3.54 -7.02 -6.44
N THR A 369 4.34 -6.96 -5.38
CA THR A 369 5.40 -5.95 -5.21
C THR A 369 6.76 -6.42 -5.74
N ALA A 370 6.99 -7.72 -5.86
CA ALA A 370 8.22 -8.27 -6.41
C ALA A 370 8.34 -8.00 -7.91
N THR A 371 9.48 -7.43 -8.32
CA THR A 371 9.81 -7.18 -9.73
C THR A 371 9.73 -8.49 -10.53
N GLY A 372 9.12 -8.45 -11.67
CA GLY A 372 8.91 -9.63 -12.51
C GLY A 372 7.71 -10.52 -12.14
N ALA A 373 7.13 -10.39 -10.94
CA ALA A 373 5.83 -11.00 -10.66
C ALA A 373 4.69 -10.33 -11.47
N ALA A 374 4.81 -9.04 -11.75
CA ALA A 374 3.92 -8.33 -12.67
C ALA A 374 3.96 -8.84 -14.13
N ASN A 375 4.93 -9.69 -14.46
CA ASN A 375 4.99 -10.39 -15.76
C ASN A 375 4.17 -11.68 -15.81
N ASP A 376 3.48 -12.02 -14.72
CA ASP A 376 2.64 -13.23 -14.69
C ASP A 376 1.56 -13.20 -15.78
N PRO A 377 1.29 -14.31 -16.46
CA PRO A 377 0.25 -14.40 -17.49
C PRO A 377 -1.13 -13.96 -17.01
N PHE A 378 -1.47 -14.13 -15.73
CA PHE A 378 -2.73 -13.66 -15.16
C PHE A 378 -2.88 -12.14 -15.34
N ILE A 379 -1.85 -11.35 -15.00
CA ILE A 379 -1.85 -9.90 -15.21
C ILE A 379 -1.91 -9.56 -16.71
N LYS A 380 -1.03 -10.18 -17.51
CA LYS A 380 -0.87 -9.84 -18.94
C LYS A 380 -2.10 -10.16 -19.77
N ASN A 381 -2.77 -11.26 -19.45
CA ASN A 381 -3.93 -11.73 -20.21
C ASN A 381 -5.27 -11.18 -19.69
N THR A 382 -5.28 -10.50 -18.54
CA THR A 382 -6.48 -9.93 -17.96
C THR A 382 -6.56 -8.44 -18.29
N ALA A 383 -7.48 -8.06 -19.16
CA ALA A 383 -7.60 -6.70 -19.70
C ALA A 383 -7.73 -5.62 -18.57
N GLY A 384 -8.41 -5.95 -17.48
CA GLY A 384 -8.59 -5.04 -16.32
C GLY A 384 -7.28 -4.54 -15.72
N PHE A 385 -6.22 -5.38 -15.71
CA PHE A 385 -4.92 -5.01 -15.11
C PHE A 385 -4.13 -3.94 -15.89
N ARG A 386 -4.51 -3.63 -17.14
CA ARG A 386 -3.95 -2.45 -17.85
C ARG A 386 -4.28 -1.15 -17.15
N THR A 387 -5.45 -1.08 -16.50
CA THR A 387 -5.82 0.07 -15.64
C THR A 387 -4.85 0.19 -14.45
N ALA A 388 -4.51 -0.92 -13.80
CA ALA A 388 -3.52 -0.90 -12.71
C ALA A 388 -2.13 -0.47 -13.18
N GLU A 389 -1.68 -0.94 -14.35
CA GLU A 389 -0.41 -0.51 -14.95
C GLU A 389 -0.36 1.00 -15.23
N SER A 390 -1.50 1.59 -15.62
CA SER A 390 -1.62 3.03 -15.82
C SER A 390 -1.55 3.77 -14.48
N VAL A 391 -2.30 3.32 -13.47
CA VAL A 391 -2.30 3.92 -12.13
C VAL A 391 -0.92 3.83 -11.47
N LEU A 392 -0.15 2.78 -11.69
CA LEU A 392 1.24 2.68 -11.20
C LEU A 392 2.16 3.79 -11.74
N LYS A 393 1.83 4.36 -12.91
CA LYS A 393 2.60 5.46 -13.52
C LYS A 393 2.10 6.84 -13.07
N THR A 394 0.82 6.97 -12.76
CA THR A 394 0.14 8.26 -12.53
C THR A 394 -0.37 8.45 -11.12
N GLY A 395 -0.56 7.35 -10.38
CA GLY A 395 -1.07 7.34 -9.02
C GLY A 395 -0.05 7.85 -8.00
N TRP A 396 -0.54 8.36 -6.90
CA TRP A 396 0.26 8.81 -5.78
C TRP A 396 0.35 7.74 -4.69
N THR A 397 1.39 7.81 -3.86
CA THR A 397 1.52 6.90 -2.72
C THR A 397 0.59 7.37 -1.60
N ALA A 398 -0.23 6.45 -1.08
CA ALA A 398 -1.16 6.75 -0.01
C ALA A 398 -0.44 7.38 1.21
N TYR A 399 -1.13 8.28 1.90
CA TYR A 399 -0.59 8.99 3.05
C TYR A 399 -0.26 8.05 4.21
N THR A 400 0.86 8.35 4.90
CA THR A 400 1.42 7.52 5.97
C THR A 400 1.76 8.35 7.22
N PHE A 401 1.18 9.55 7.38
CA PHE A 401 1.41 10.35 8.58
C PHE A 401 0.78 9.70 9.82
N PRO A 402 1.37 9.91 11.02
CA PRO A 402 0.82 9.36 12.25
C PRO A 402 -0.62 9.82 12.47
N GLY A 403 -1.50 8.88 12.79
CA GLY A 403 -2.92 9.15 13.05
C GLY A 403 -3.80 9.18 11.80
N VAL A 404 -3.28 8.98 10.58
CA VAL A 404 -4.09 9.05 9.34
C VAL A 404 -5.28 8.09 9.37
N GLU A 405 -5.08 6.84 9.77
CA GLU A 405 -6.17 5.86 9.82
C GLU A 405 -7.20 6.21 10.91
N ASN A 406 -6.73 6.67 12.07
CA ASN A 406 -7.62 7.13 13.13
C ASN A 406 -8.47 8.33 12.68
N TRP A 407 -7.88 9.25 11.95
CA TRP A 407 -8.58 10.39 11.36
C TRP A 407 -9.62 9.95 10.32
N GLU A 408 -9.29 8.97 9.46
CA GLU A 408 -10.24 8.40 8.49
C GLU A 408 -11.43 7.72 9.16
N ILE A 409 -11.20 6.97 10.25
CA ILE A 409 -12.22 6.19 10.94
C ILE A 409 -13.06 7.07 11.88
N ASN A 410 -12.43 7.89 12.70
CA ASN A 410 -13.07 8.56 13.83
C ASN A 410 -13.44 10.02 13.55
N THR A 411 -12.90 10.62 12.49
CA THR A 411 -13.23 12.00 12.12
C THR A 411 -13.91 12.07 10.76
N ILE A 412 -13.26 11.58 9.69
CA ILE A 412 -13.83 11.67 8.34
C ILE A 412 -15.15 10.91 8.27
N LEU A 413 -15.13 9.62 8.57
CA LEU A 413 -16.28 8.75 8.38
C LEU A 413 -17.55 9.25 9.08
N PRO A 414 -17.54 9.57 10.39
CA PRO A 414 -18.75 10.06 11.06
C PRO A 414 -19.26 11.39 10.53
N ASN A 415 -18.35 12.32 10.13
CA ASN A 415 -18.76 13.60 9.58
C ASN A 415 -19.41 13.44 8.20
N VAL A 416 -18.88 12.57 7.34
CA VAL A 416 -19.47 12.27 6.04
C VAL A 416 -20.84 11.60 6.19
N GLN A 417 -20.98 10.65 7.11
CA GLN A 417 -22.26 10.00 7.42
C GLN A 417 -23.31 11.01 7.89
N LYS A 418 -22.95 11.91 8.80
CA LYS A 418 -23.84 13.00 9.25
C LYS A 418 -24.26 13.91 8.10
N ALA A 419 -23.34 14.22 7.18
CA ALA A 419 -23.63 15.06 6.02
C ALA A 419 -24.51 14.33 4.98
N LEU A 420 -24.29 13.03 4.73
CA LEU A 420 -25.15 12.21 3.87
C LEU A 420 -26.57 12.07 4.44
N ASN A 421 -26.72 12.03 5.76
CA ASN A 421 -27.99 11.98 6.48
C ASN A 421 -28.58 13.40 6.75
N GLU A 422 -27.97 14.44 6.17
CA GLU A 422 -28.42 15.83 6.26
C GLU A 422 -28.46 16.37 7.71
N SER A 423 -27.75 15.74 8.67
CA SER A 423 -27.66 16.17 10.07
C SER A 423 -26.70 17.34 10.27
N ILE A 424 -25.73 17.50 9.36
CA ILE A 424 -24.84 18.67 9.26
C ILE A 424 -24.64 19.01 7.78
N THR A 425 -24.20 20.24 7.49
CA THR A 425 -23.90 20.61 6.10
C THR A 425 -22.55 20.01 5.64
N PRO A 426 -22.31 19.86 4.32
CA PRO A 426 -21.01 19.48 3.79
C PRO A 426 -19.89 20.41 4.24
N GLU A 427 -20.17 21.72 4.38
CA GLU A 427 -19.22 22.71 4.86
C GLU A 427 -18.83 22.49 6.32
N GLN A 428 -19.81 22.14 7.17
CA GLN A 428 -19.54 21.83 8.57
C GLN A 428 -18.72 20.54 8.69
N ALA A 429 -19.06 19.51 7.89
CA ALA A 429 -18.31 18.28 7.84
C ALA A 429 -16.84 18.53 7.40
N ALA A 430 -16.66 19.30 6.33
CA ALA A 430 -15.33 19.66 5.82
C ALA A 430 -14.51 20.43 6.86
N ARG A 431 -15.10 21.39 7.56
CA ARG A 431 -14.43 22.17 8.61
C ARG A 431 -13.98 21.28 9.76
N ASN A 432 -14.82 20.36 10.24
CA ASN A 432 -14.46 19.44 11.30
C ASN A 432 -13.29 18.54 10.90
N ILE A 433 -13.31 18.00 9.66
CA ILE A 433 -12.28 17.15 9.09
C ILE A 433 -10.96 17.91 8.92
N TRP A 434 -11.02 19.14 8.40
CA TRP A 434 -9.86 20.00 8.19
C TRP A 434 -9.21 20.42 9.49
N THR A 435 -10.00 20.80 10.51
CA THR A 435 -9.49 21.19 11.83
C THR A 435 -8.73 20.03 12.47
N GLU A 436 -9.33 18.84 12.54
CA GLU A 436 -8.70 17.67 13.14
C GLU A 436 -7.41 17.26 12.42
N LEU A 437 -7.36 17.35 11.08
CA LEU A 437 -6.12 17.07 10.35
C LEU A 437 -4.99 18.01 10.80
N ARG A 438 -5.26 19.29 10.95
CA ARG A 438 -4.28 20.27 11.42
C ARG A 438 -3.85 20.01 12.85
N ASP A 439 -4.78 19.65 13.72
CA ASP A 439 -4.47 19.31 15.12
C ASP A 439 -3.54 18.10 15.20
N ILE A 440 -3.74 17.09 14.31
CA ILE A 440 -2.87 15.91 14.23
C ILE A 440 -1.48 16.26 13.69
N THR A 441 -1.38 17.15 12.69
CA THR A 441 -0.15 17.38 11.92
C THR A 441 0.63 18.62 12.33
N ASP A 442 -0.03 19.73 12.68
CA ASP A 442 0.61 21.04 12.85
C ASP A 442 1.10 21.29 14.27
N THR A 443 0.67 20.50 15.25
CA THR A 443 1.00 20.67 16.68
C THR A 443 2.19 19.86 17.18
N LYS A 444 2.93 19.16 16.30
CA LYS A 444 4.05 18.27 16.69
C LYS A 444 5.37 18.69 16.08
#